data_bb29d222b80949c33e0b457064a11fe5
#
_entry.id   bb29d222b80949c33e0b457064a11fe5
#
_cell.length_a   1.000
_cell.length_b   1.000
_cell.length_c   1.000
_cell.angle_alpha   90.00
_cell.angle_beta   90.00
_cell.angle_gamma   90.00
#
_symmetry.space_group_name_H-M   'P 1'
#
loop_
_entity.id
_entity.type
_entity.pdbx_description
1 polymer ?
#
loop_
_entity_poly.entity_id
_entity_poly.type
_entity_poly.pdbx_seq_one_letter_code
_entity_poly.pdbx_strand_id
1 'polypeptide(L)'
;MVQKYISPNRGIFMADPIDGAQTRNSGTDSLVAFIMAAGTAELTADVVEKTKHHIVDTVAAMISGLTLDVGKRALQIVPLLEGRPEAGVAGSPVRLPFQHAAMVNAMLAHADETDDSHEKSKFHPGCGIVPAALALAERQKADGRDIVRAVALGYDVGARVLEALGPMPLNMAGHASHAIGPLFGCAAVAANLLGFDASRTGHLLSYAGHETSGLSCWMSDSDHVQKAFVFGAMAAKNALFSALLCEQGWTGCPEVISAERGLLHAYGTGEGGRSLDEPMILGNEILHSDIKKWCVGSPIQACLDSLEAMLPSIPADVEQIRSVDVEIQANEVFIVEARAMPNISLQHLLALFLVDRELTFDSVHDVGRMQDSRVLAVRKRISLIPSIELQEAGGRQAIVRVNLADGQTLRHHTPCVRGTWKNRMSRDEIDAKAFGLVEPILGRSRARDLLDGLWKLETLSNERWVALTGLFTGELPRGC
;
A
#
# COMPACT_ATOMS: atom_id res chain seq x y z
N MET A 1 7.17 49.67 -22.40
CA MET A 1 5.72 49.78 -22.13
C MET A 1 5.37 48.70 -21.08
N VAL A 2 5.87 48.89 -19.85
CA VAL A 2 5.60 48.03 -18.70
C VAL A 2 5.42 48.99 -17.52
N GLN A 3 4.17 49.36 -17.30
CA GLN A 3 3.81 50.14 -16.11
C GLN A 3 2.29 50.11 -16.01
N LYS A 4 1.78 49.29 -15.10
CA LYS A 4 0.48 49.45 -14.39
C LYS A 4 0.10 48.10 -13.79
N TYR A 5 0.36 47.96 -12.51
CA TYR A 5 -0.43 47.21 -11.50
C TYR A 5 0.35 47.23 -10.16
N ILE A 6 0.41 48.40 -9.57
CA ILE A 6 0.62 48.54 -8.12
C ILE A 6 -0.53 49.42 -7.65
N SER A 7 -1.51 48.80 -6.99
CA SER A 7 -2.50 49.50 -6.21
C SER A 7 -2.00 49.52 -4.75
N PRO A 8 -1.81 50.66 -4.13
CA PRO A 8 -1.48 50.76 -2.71
C PRO A 8 -2.79 50.81 -1.88
N ASN A 9 -2.79 50.14 -0.75
CA ASN A 9 -3.78 50.09 0.32
C ASN A 9 -4.59 48.80 0.39
N ARG A 10 -4.01 47.81 1.05
CA ARG A 10 -4.77 46.97 1.97
C ARG A 10 -4.10 47.07 3.32
N GLY A 11 -4.82 47.74 4.24
CA GLY A 11 -4.44 47.85 5.64
C GLY A 11 -4.23 46.49 6.27
N ILE A 12 -3.27 46.41 7.16
CA ILE A 12 -3.08 45.28 8.08
C ILE A 12 -4.33 45.23 8.96
N PHE A 13 -5.24 44.29 8.65
CA PHE A 13 -6.32 43.94 9.57
C PHE A 13 -5.70 43.14 10.70
N MET A 14 -5.49 43.78 11.83
CA MET A 14 -5.37 43.10 13.10
C MET A 14 -6.76 42.53 13.40
N ALA A 15 -6.88 41.22 13.45
CA ALA A 15 -8.08 40.56 13.85
C ALA A 15 -8.31 40.83 15.35
N ASP A 16 -9.51 41.31 15.70
CA ASP A 16 -9.94 41.39 17.08
C ASP A 16 -9.94 39.98 17.72
N PRO A 17 -9.67 39.86 19.03
CA PRO A 17 -9.75 38.58 19.72
C PRO A 17 -11.21 38.11 19.70
N ILE A 18 -11.46 36.97 19.09
CA ILE A 18 -12.74 36.32 19.05
C ILE A 18 -13.04 35.80 20.44
N ASP A 19 -13.97 36.52 21.09
CA ASP A 19 -14.54 36.17 22.39
C ASP A 19 -15.57 35.04 22.22
N GLY A 20 -15.42 33.95 22.95
CA GLY A 20 -16.55 33.05 23.28
C GLY A 20 -16.95 31.98 22.27
N ALA A 21 -16.06 31.41 21.46
CA ALA A 21 -16.35 30.21 20.71
C ALA A 21 -16.20 28.95 21.60
N GLN A 22 -17.25 28.18 21.76
CA GLN A 22 -17.15 26.78 22.20
C GLN A 22 -16.06 26.14 21.37
N THR A 23 -15.01 25.66 22.03
CA THR A 23 -13.90 24.93 21.39
C THR A 23 -14.46 23.65 20.76
N ARG A 24 -14.90 23.71 19.50
CA ARG A 24 -14.93 22.48 18.67
C ARG A 24 -13.50 22.00 18.60
N ASN A 25 -13.24 20.76 19.01
CA ASN A 25 -11.96 20.12 18.76
C ASN A 25 -11.65 20.27 17.27
N SER A 26 -10.47 20.72 16.95
CA SER A 26 -10.07 20.78 15.55
C SER A 26 -9.81 19.37 15.01
N GLY A 27 -9.85 19.22 13.69
CA GLY A 27 -9.52 17.93 13.08
C GLY A 27 -8.10 17.46 13.43
N THR A 28 -7.15 18.38 13.67
CA THR A 28 -5.80 18.07 14.17
C THR A 28 -5.86 17.51 15.59
N ASP A 29 -6.61 18.16 16.48
CA ASP A 29 -6.81 17.71 17.87
C ASP A 29 -7.47 16.33 17.93
N SER A 30 -8.46 16.07 17.06
CA SER A 30 -9.14 14.79 16.98
C SER A 30 -8.19 13.66 16.61
N LEU A 31 -7.29 13.87 15.63
CA LEU A 31 -6.26 12.90 15.27
C LEU A 31 -5.22 12.71 16.37
N VAL A 32 -4.76 13.80 17.01
CA VAL A 32 -3.84 13.73 18.15
C VAL A 32 -4.45 12.91 19.27
N ALA A 33 -5.70 13.22 19.67
CA ALA A 33 -6.40 12.49 20.73
C ALA A 33 -6.53 11.00 20.41
N PHE A 34 -6.84 10.65 19.15
CA PHE A 34 -6.93 9.26 18.71
C PHE A 34 -5.58 8.54 18.79
N ILE A 35 -4.50 9.15 18.28
CA ILE A 35 -3.14 8.57 18.34
C ILE A 35 -2.70 8.35 19.78
N MET A 36 -2.97 9.31 20.67
CA MET A 36 -2.65 9.19 22.09
C MET A 36 -3.43 8.06 22.77
N ALA A 37 -4.73 7.96 22.51
CA ALA A 37 -5.58 6.90 23.07
C ALA A 37 -5.14 5.51 22.59
N ALA A 38 -4.70 5.38 21.34
CA ALA A 38 -4.21 4.14 20.75
C ALA A 38 -2.96 3.59 21.47
N GLY A 39 -2.13 4.46 22.07
CA GLY A 39 -0.89 4.07 22.77
C GLY A 39 -1.13 3.11 23.93
N THR A 40 -2.29 3.15 24.56
CA THR A 40 -2.68 2.31 25.72
C THR A 40 -3.83 1.35 25.41
N ALA A 41 -4.42 1.43 24.23
CA ALA A 41 -5.57 0.60 23.87
C ALA A 41 -5.16 -0.86 23.62
N GLU A 42 -6.00 -1.78 24.07
CA GLU A 42 -5.90 -3.19 23.68
C GLU A 42 -6.59 -3.41 22.33
N LEU A 43 -5.91 -4.18 21.46
CA LEU A 43 -6.48 -4.58 20.19
C LEU A 43 -7.39 -5.80 20.39
N THR A 44 -8.49 -5.85 19.65
CA THR A 44 -9.30 -7.07 19.57
C THR A 44 -8.53 -8.18 18.86
N ALA A 45 -8.88 -9.42 19.11
CA ALA A 45 -8.24 -10.57 18.48
C ALA A 45 -8.31 -10.51 16.94
N ASP A 46 -9.43 -10.05 16.38
CA ASP A 46 -9.61 -9.90 14.93
C ASP A 46 -8.67 -8.84 14.35
N VAL A 47 -8.48 -7.71 15.04
CA VAL A 47 -7.54 -6.66 14.61
C VAL A 47 -6.11 -7.17 14.68
N VAL A 48 -5.71 -7.85 15.76
CA VAL A 48 -4.38 -8.47 15.87
C VAL A 48 -4.13 -9.44 14.73
N GLU A 49 -5.07 -10.34 14.47
CA GLU A 49 -4.93 -11.34 13.42
C GLU A 49 -4.87 -10.69 12.04
N LYS A 50 -5.79 -9.77 11.72
CA LYS A 50 -5.79 -9.08 10.44
C LYS A 50 -4.52 -8.23 10.23
N THR A 51 -4.01 -7.61 11.30
CA THR A 51 -2.74 -6.86 11.22
C THR A 51 -1.57 -7.77 10.89
N LYS A 52 -1.50 -8.97 11.49
CA LYS A 52 -0.48 -9.97 11.12
C LYS A 52 -0.61 -10.41 9.68
N HIS A 53 -1.82 -10.57 9.14
CA HIS A 53 -2.03 -10.86 7.73
C HIS A 53 -1.34 -9.83 6.84
N HIS A 54 -1.52 -8.53 7.11
CA HIS A 54 -0.90 -7.44 6.35
C HIS A 54 0.61 -7.36 6.55
N ILE A 55 1.11 -7.60 7.77
CA ILE A 55 2.56 -7.65 8.04
C ILE A 55 3.22 -8.81 7.29
N VAL A 56 2.63 -10.00 7.33
CA VAL A 56 3.13 -11.20 6.61
C VAL A 56 3.16 -10.93 5.10
N ASP A 57 2.07 -10.41 4.56
CA ASP A 57 1.94 -10.08 3.13
C ASP A 57 2.99 -9.05 2.69
N THR A 58 3.15 -7.97 3.47
CA THR A 58 4.13 -6.91 3.15
C THR A 58 5.57 -7.40 3.28
N VAL A 59 5.91 -8.19 4.30
CA VAL A 59 7.26 -8.77 4.45
C VAL A 59 7.55 -9.73 3.30
N ALA A 60 6.57 -10.54 2.89
CA ALA A 60 6.73 -11.41 1.72
C ALA A 60 6.95 -10.60 0.44
N ALA A 61 6.21 -9.49 0.24
CA ALA A 61 6.40 -8.57 -0.89
C ALA A 61 7.79 -7.90 -0.85
N MET A 62 8.29 -7.48 0.33
CA MET A 62 9.66 -6.97 0.48
C MET A 62 10.71 -7.98 0.01
N ILE A 63 10.54 -9.24 0.36
CA ILE A 63 11.51 -10.31 0.02
C ILE A 63 11.42 -10.65 -1.47
N SER A 64 10.21 -10.84 -2.03
CA SER A 64 10.06 -11.11 -3.47
C SER A 64 10.52 -9.93 -4.33
N GLY A 65 10.32 -8.70 -3.85
CA GLY A 65 10.78 -7.49 -4.50
C GLY A 65 12.29 -7.43 -4.75
N LEU A 66 13.09 -8.16 -3.98
CA LEU A 66 14.55 -8.25 -4.16
C LEU A 66 14.95 -8.80 -5.52
N THR A 67 14.15 -9.67 -6.13
CA THR A 67 14.44 -10.30 -7.43
C THR A 67 14.13 -9.37 -8.60
N LEU A 68 13.30 -8.37 -8.40
CA LEU A 68 12.86 -7.43 -9.42
C LEU A 68 13.90 -6.32 -9.67
N ASP A 69 13.83 -5.69 -10.84
CA ASP A 69 14.74 -4.59 -11.22
C ASP A 69 14.67 -3.41 -10.25
N VAL A 70 13.48 -3.07 -9.78
CA VAL A 70 13.23 -2.06 -8.74
C VAL A 70 14.01 -2.36 -7.47
N GLY A 71 13.92 -3.60 -6.98
CA GLY A 71 14.64 -4.02 -5.76
C GLY A 71 16.16 -4.01 -5.93
N LYS A 72 16.66 -4.45 -7.08
CA LYS A 72 18.08 -4.36 -7.40
C LYS A 72 18.59 -2.92 -7.36
N ARG A 73 17.81 -1.97 -7.92
CA ARG A 73 18.11 -0.53 -7.86
C ARG A 73 18.05 0.01 -6.43
N ALA A 74 17.06 -0.41 -5.65
CA ALA A 74 16.93 -0.01 -4.25
C ALA A 74 18.14 -0.46 -3.41
N LEU A 75 18.66 -1.66 -3.65
CA LEU A 75 19.86 -2.13 -2.96
C LEU A 75 21.14 -1.39 -3.38
N GLN A 76 21.24 -0.88 -4.61
CA GLN A 76 22.40 -0.11 -5.07
C GLN A 76 22.61 1.19 -4.31
N ILE A 77 21.55 1.80 -3.74
CA ILE A 77 21.68 3.03 -2.96
C ILE A 77 22.06 2.78 -1.50
N VAL A 78 21.96 1.54 -0.98
CA VAL A 78 22.22 1.20 0.42
C VAL A 78 23.61 1.69 0.90
N PRO A 79 24.72 1.44 0.19
CA PRO A 79 26.04 1.91 0.61
C PRO A 79 26.17 3.44 0.64
N LEU A 80 25.30 4.16 -0.07
CA LEU A 80 25.31 5.63 -0.13
C LEU A 80 24.55 6.28 1.05
N LEU A 81 23.81 5.46 1.82
CA LEU A 81 22.94 5.88 2.91
C LEU A 81 23.49 5.51 4.29
N GLU A 82 24.73 5.05 4.36
CA GLU A 82 25.35 4.62 5.62
C GLU A 82 25.30 5.70 6.71
N GLY A 83 25.25 5.26 7.95
CA GLY A 83 25.18 6.11 9.12
C GLY A 83 25.06 5.27 10.39
N ARG A 84 24.26 5.70 11.35
CA ARG A 84 23.99 4.87 12.53
C ARG A 84 23.32 3.54 12.12
N PRO A 85 23.86 2.38 12.56
CA PRO A 85 23.30 1.06 12.18
C PRO A 85 22.09 0.70 13.05
N GLU A 86 20.97 1.41 12.84
CA GLU A 86 19.78 1.31 13.71
C GLU A 86 18.80 0.24 13.26
N ALA A 87 18.60 0.03 11.94
CA ALA A 87 17.63 -0.92 11.41
C ALA A 87 18.16 -1.73 10.23
N GLY A 88 17.64 -2.93 10.04
CA GLY A 88 17.99 -3.85 8.96
C GLY A 88 17.33 -3.51 7.63
N VAL A 89 18.01 -3.87 6.55
CA VAL A 89 17.50 -3.79 5.17
C VAL A 89 17.40 -5.19 4.60
N ALA A 90 16.26 -5.55 4.02
CA ALA A 90 16.09 -6.83 3.37
C ALA A 90 17.13 -7.03 2.25
N GLY A 91 17.75 -8.20 2.20
CA GLY A 91 18.76 -8.53 1.19
C GLY A 91 20.11 -7.82 1.36
N SER A 92 20.37 -7.13 2.49
CA SER A 92 21.62 -6.43 2.73
C SER A 92 22.17 -6.72 4.12
N PRO A 93 23.48 -6.95 4.27
CA PRO A 93 24.15 -7.02 5.58
C PRO A 93 24.35 -5.63 6.22
N VAL A 94 24.16 -4.55 5.45
CA VAL A 94 24.32 -3.18 5.93
C VAL A 94 23.08 -2.76 6.70
N ARG A 95 23.28 -2.31 7.93
CA ARG A 95 22.23 -1.65 8.74
C ARG A 95 22.31 -0.14 8.51
N LEU A 96 21.17 0.48 8.37
CA LEU A 96 21.04 1.90 8.06
C LEU A 96 20.42 2.69 9.23
N PRO A 97 20.53 4.04 9.23
CA PRO A 97 19.62 4.88 10.00
C PRO A 97 18.17 4.47 9.71
N PHE A 98 17.36 4.40 10.76
CA PHE A 98 16.01 3.80 10.70
C PHE A 98 15.12 4.37 9.58
N GLN A 99 15.18 5.69 9.32
CA GLN A 99 14.41 6.32 8.25
C GLN A 99 14.88 5.90 6.84
N HIS A 100 16.16 5.61 6.68
CA HIS A 100 16.71 5.11 5.41
C HIS A 100 16.43 3.62 5.22
N ALA A 101 16.51 2.83 6.28
CA ALA A 101 16.11 1.41 6.24
C ALA A 101 14.64 1.27 5.89
N ALA A 102 13.75 2.06 6.52
CA ALA A 102 12.33 2.09 6.19
C ALA A 102 12.09 2.46 4.72
N MET A 103 12.79 3.47 4.20
CA MET A 103 12.69 3.90 2.80
C MET A 103 13.05 2.77 1.84
N VAL A 104 14.19 2.11 2.04
CA VAL A 104 14.64 1.04 1.14
C VAL A 104 13.69 -0.15 1.22
N ASN A 105 13.31 -0.58 2.42
CA ASN A 105 12.35 -1.67 2.63
C ASN A 105 10.97 -1.36 2.02
N ALA A 106 10.55 -0.10 2.04
CA ALA A 106 9.30 0.33 1.40
C ALA A 106 9.38 0.28 -0.14
N MET A 107 10.54 0.61 -0.74
CA MET A 107 10.75 0.40 -2.18
C MET A 107 10.65 -1.07 -2.55
N LEU A 108 11.20 -1.96 -1.71
CA LEU A 108 11.12 -3.40 -1.91
C LEU A 108 9.68 -3.90 -1.78
N ALA A 109 8.93 -3.40 -0.79
CA ALA A 109 7.54 -3.80 -0.56
C ALA A 109 6.58 -3.41 -1.69
N HIS A 110 6.90 -2.34 -2.42
CA HIS A 110 6.16 -1.89 -3.60
C HIS A 110 6.99 -1.97 -4.88
N ALA A 111 7.83 -2.99 -4.99
CA ALA A 111 8.62 -3.22 -6.21
C ALA A 111 7.75 -3.69 -7.39
N ASP A 112 6.53 -4.14 -7.10
CA ASP A 112 5.50 -4.57 -8.05
C ASP A 112 4.10 -4.32 -7.50
N GLU A 113 3.11 -5.07 -8.00
CA GLU A 113 1.70 -5.00 -7.59
C GLU A 113 1.31 -6.08 -6.55
N THR A 114 2.27 -6.64 -5.81
CA THR A 114 2.01 -7.75 -4.86
C THR A 114 1.37 -7.29 -3.56
N ASP A 115 1.69 -6.07 -3.09
CA ASP A 115 1.28 -5.50 -1.82
C ASP A 115 -0.22 -5.23 -1.69
N ASP A 116 -0.65 -4.97 -0.46
CA ASP A 116 -2.03 -4.74 -0.06
C ASP A 116 -2.64 -3.44 -0.63
N SER A 117 -3.90 -3.19 -0.32
CA SER A 117 -4.58 -1.94 -0.69
C SER A 117 -5.79 -1.64 0.19
N HIS A 118 -6.13 -0.36 0.30
CA HIS A 118 -7.36 0.11 0.92
C HIS A 118 -8.24 0.77 -0.15
N GLU A 119 -9.29 0.06 -0.58
CA GLU A 119 -10.10 0.47 -1.73
C GLU A 119 -10.77 1.83 -1.54
N LYS A 120 -11.39 2.05 -0.37
CA LYS A 120 -12.13 3.27 -0.07
C LYS A 120 -11.25 4.52 -0.10
N SER A 121 -10.07 4.46 0.50
CA SER A 121 -9.15 5.59 0.58
C SER A 121 -8.14 5.64 -0.57
N LYS A 122 -8.19 4.69 -1.52
CA LYS A 122 -7.37 4.65 -2.74
C LYS A 122 -5.88 4.76 -2.48
N PHE A 123 -5.33 3.90 -1.59
CA PHE A 123 -3.89 3.83 -1.34
C PHE A 123 -3.43 2.41 -0.98
N HIS A 124 -2.12 2.22 -0.92
CA HIS A 124 -1.44 0.99 -0.51
C HIS A 124 -0.80 1.23 0.86
N PRO A 125 -1.46 0.88 1.98
CA PRO A 125 -0.96 1.22 3.30
C PRO A 125 0.28 0.42 3.70
N GLY A 126 0.30 -0.89 3.41
CA GLY A 126 1.32 -1.81 3.90
C GLY A 126 2.73 -1.44 3.49
N CYS A 127 2.94 -1.09 2.23
CA CYS A 127 4.28 -0.84 1.68
C CYS A 127 5.04 0.32 2.36
N GLY A 128 4.35 1.30 2.93
CA GLY A 128 4.97 2.39 3.69
C GLY A 128 4.97 2.13 5.18
N ILE A 129 3.81 1.78 5.73
CA ILE A 129 3.55 1.72 7.17
C ILE A 129 4.28 0.56 7.84
N VAL A 130 4.29 -0.64 7.23
CA VAL A 130 4.96 -1.82 7.82
C VAL A 130 6.48 -1.64 7.87
N PRO A 131 7.19 -1.25 6.79
CA PRO A 131 8.61 -0.96 6.87
C PRO A 131 8.97 0.14 7.86
N ALA A 132 8.15 1.20 7.97
CA ALA A 132 8.36 2.25 8.96
C ALA A 132 8.22 1.74 10.39
N ALA A 133 7.21 0.92 10.68
CA ALA A 133 7.00 0.32 11.98
C ALA A 133 8.14 -0.63 12.36
N LEU A 134 8.57 -1.51 11.46
CA LEU A 134 9.67 -2.45 11.72
C LEU A 134 10.99 -1.71 11.98
N ALA A 135 11.36 -0.74 11.13
CA ALA A 135 12.62 -0.03 11.28
C ALA A 135 12.67 0.80 12.58
N LEU A 136 11.58 1.47 12.92
CA LEU A 136 11.53 2.26 14.15
C LEU A 136 11.46 1.37 15.40
N ALA A 137 10.76 0.23 15.34
CA ALA A 137 10.70 -0.73 16.42
C ALA A 137 12.07 -1.35 16.73
N GLU A 138 12.91 -1.62 15.71
CA GLU A 138 14.29 -2.05 15.93
C GLU A 138 15.08 -0.99 16.71
N ARG A 139 15.01 0.29 16.30
CA ARG A 139 15.66 1.40 16.98
C ARG A 139 15.19 1.56 18.42
N GLN A 140 13.89 1.46 18.66
CA GLN A 140 13.26 1.68 19.96
C GLN A 140 13.28 0.44 20.88
N LYS A 141 13.72 -0.70 20.37
CA LYS A 141 13.65 -2.01 21.05
C LYS A 141 12.21 -2.35 21.51
N ALA A 142 11.22 -2.00 20.69
CA ALA A 142 9.83 -2.28 20.95
C ALA A 142 9.53 -3.77 20.76
N ASP A 143 8.53 -4.29 21.47
CA ASP A 143 8.07 -5.66 21.34
C ASP A 143 7.13 -5.84 20.15
N GLY A 144 6.91 -7.08 19.73
CA GLY A 144 6.05 -7.38 18.60
C GLY A 144 4.60 -6.91 18.78
N ARG A 145 4.09 -6.86 20.02
CA ARG A 145 2.76 -6.30 20.32
C ARG A 145 2.68 -4.82 19.95
N ASP A 146 3.73 -4.06 20.22
CA ASP A 146 3.78 -2.63 19.92
C ASP A 146 3.86 -2.40 18.42
N ILE A 147 4.56 -3.28 17.67
CA ILE A 147 4.58 -3.24 16.19
C ILE A 147 3.17 -3.47 15.64
N VAL A 148 2.48 -4.50 16.09
CA VAL A 148 1.11 -4.80 15.63
C VAL A 148 0.17 -3.63 15.92
N ARG A 149 0.25 -3.02 17.10
CA ARG A 149 -0.54 -1.83 17.46
C ARG A 149 -0.23 -0.63 16.56
N ALA A 150 1.05 -0.34 16.38
CA ALA A 150 1.50 0.80 15.56
C ALA A 150 1.09 0.65 14.09
N VAL A 151 1.17 -0.55 13.52
CA VAL A 151 0.71 -0.83 12.15
C VAL A 151 -0.79 -0.61 12.03
N ALA A 152 -1.62 -1.19 12.92
CA ALA A 152 -3.06 -0.99 12.90
C ALA A 152 -3.43 0.50 12.98
N LEU A 153 -2.79 1.24 13.90
CA LEU A 153 -2.96 2.70 14.03
C LEU A 153 -2.57 3.46 12.75
N GLY A 154 -1.47 3.07 12.13
CA GLY A 154 -1.01 3.70 10.88
C GLY A 154 -2.04 3.57 9.74
N TYR A 155 -2.67 2.40 9.61
CA TYR A 155 -3.75 2.20 8.63
C TYR A 155 -4.94 3.10 8.91
N ASP A 156 -5.37 3.19 10.18
CA ASP A 156 -6.51 4.03 10.55
C ASP A 156 -6.26 5.51 10.27
N VAL A 157 -5.10 6.03 10.66
CA VAL A 157 -4.78 7.46 10.49
C VAL A 157 -4.57 7.81 9.02
N GLY A 158 -3.83 6.97 8.27
CA GLY A 158 -3.60 7.19 6.84
C GLY A 158 -4.90 7.19 6.04
N ALA A 159 -5.77 6.22 6.28
CA ALA A 159 -7.08 6.14 5.63
C ALA A 159 -7.98 7.33 6.01
N ARG A 160 -8.06 7.68 7.30
CA ARG A 160 -8.90 8.77 7.79
C ARG A 160 -8.54 10.12 7.17
N VAL A 161 -7.24 10.43 7.09
CA VAL A 161 -6.78 11.69 6.45
C VAL A 161 -7.17 11.72 4.97
N LEU A 162 -6.99 10.62 4.25
CA LEU A 162 -7.39 10.55 2.84
C LEU A 162 -8.92 10.66 2.68
N GLU A 163 -9.70 10.02 3.54
CA GLU A 163 -11.15 10.14 3.51
C GLU A 163 -11.61 11.57 3.77
N ALA A 164 -10.91 12.31 4.65
CA ALA A 164 -11.21 13.72 4.89
C ALA A 164 -10.86 14.61 3.67
N LEU A 165 -9.82 14.28 2.93
CA LEU A 165 -9.43 14.99 1.71
C LEU A 165 -10.31 14.66 0.50
N GLY A 166 -11.02 13.53 0.50
CA GLY A 166 -11.77 13.02 -0.65
C GLY A 166 -10.83 12.36 -1.68
N PRO A 167 -10.51 11.05 -1.55
CA PRO A 167 -9.41 10.44 -2.30
C PRO A 167 -9.61 10.41 -3.82
N MET A 168 -10.84 10.25 -4.31
CA MET A 168 -11.10 10.25 -5.77
C MET A 168 -10.94 11.65 -6.38
N PRO A 169 -11.63 12.69 -5.89
CA PRO A 169 -11.40 14.06 -6.35
C PRO A 169 -9.95 14.51 -6.22
N LEU A 170 -9.26 14.12 -5.14
CA LEU A 170 -7.85 14.39 -4.90
C LEU A 170 -6.97 13.82 -6.03
N ASN A 171 -7.17 12.54 -6.40
CA ASN A 171 -6.45 11.90 -7.49
C ASN A 171 -6.79 12.54 -8.86
N MET A 172 -8.05 12.92 -9.09
CA MET A 172 -8.47 13.61 -10.31
C MET A 172 -7.85 15.00 -10.42
N ALA A 173 -7.59 15.68 -9.30
CA ALA A 173 -6.88 16.95 -9.26
C ALA A 173 -5.35 16.79 -9.50
N GLY A 174 -4.86 15.56 -9.65
CA GLY A 174 -3.46 15.26 -9.94
C GLY A 174 -2.60 14.95 -8.74
N HIS A 175 -3.17 14.88 -7.53
CA HIS A 175 -2.44 14.49 -6.32
C HIS A 175 -2.45 12.98 -6.12
N ALA A 176 -1.40 12.42 -5.51
CA ALA A 176 -1.29 10.98 -5.25
C ALA A 176 -1.76 10.63 -3.83
N SER A 177 -2.95 10.09 -3.67
CA SER A 177 -3.41 9.51 -2.39
C SER A 177 -2.44 8.47 -1.84
N HIS A 178 -1.78 7.73 -2.74
CA HIS A 178 -0.77 6.71 -2.44
C HIS A 178 0.50 7.25 -1.74
N ALA A 179 0.78 8.54 -1.84
CA ALA A 179 1.89 9.19 -1.12
C ALA A 179 1.40 9.84 0.18
N ILE A 180 0.18 10.39 0.18
CA ILE A 180 -0.36 11.17 1.30
C ILE A 180 -0.81 10.26 2.45
N GLY A 181 -1.57 9.21 2.18
CA GLY A 181 -2.05 8.28 3.21
C GLY A 181 -0.92 7.63 4.01
N PRO A 182 0.08 7.02 3.35
CA PRO A 182 1.22 6.44 4.06
C PRO A 182 2.01 7.45 4.87
N LEU A 183 2.11 8.72 4.44
CA LEU A 183 2.84 9.77 5.19
C LEU A 183 2.22 9.99 6.58
N PHE A 184 0.90 10.20 6.64
CA PHE A 184 0.20 10.36 7.92
C PHE A 184 0.15 9.07 8.72
N GLY A 185 0.02 7.91 8.05
CA GLY A 185 0.10 6.60 8.69
C GLY A 185 1.44 6.35 9.35
N CYS A 186 2.56 6.63 8.66
CA CYS A 186 3.91 6.51 9.21
C CYS A 186 4.16 7.53 10.33
N ALA A 187 3.59 8.75 10.25
CA ALA A 187 3.68 9.72 11.33
C ALA A 187 2.97 9.22 12.61
N ALA A 188 1.80 8.60 12.47
CA ALA A 188 1.09 7.99 13.60
C ALA A 188 1.87 6.81 14.21
N VAL A 189 2.47 5.95 13.37
CA VAL A 189 3.40 4.89 13.81
C VAL A 189 4.54 5.48 14.63
N ALA A 190 5.16 6.55 14.13
CA ALA A 190 6.28 7.19 14.79
C ALA A 190 5.88 7.82 16.13
N ALA A 191 4.78 8.56 16.18
CA ALA A 191 4.28 9.14 17.44
C ALA A 191 4.02 8.05 18.51
N ASN A 192 3.41 6.93 18.10
CA ASN A 192 3.10 5.82 19.00
C ASN A 192 4.36 5.12 19.52
N LEU A 193 5.28 4.69 18.63
CA LEU A 193 6.48 3.94 19.02
C LEU A 193 7.52 4.80 19.76
N LEU A 194 7.55 6.12 19.51
CA LEU A 194 8.41 7.06 20.24
C LEU A 194 7.80 7.52 21.57
N GLY A 195 6.56 7.17 21.85
CA GLY A 195 5.85 7.61 23.05
C GLY A 195 5.70 9.13 23.12
N PHE A 196 5.44 9.78 21.99
CA PHE A 196 5.24 11.23 21.95
C PHE A 196 4.00 11.63 22.75
N ASP A 197 4.08 12.75 23.45
CA ASP A 197 2.92 13.41 24.05
C ASP A 197 2.06 14.11 22.98
N ALA A 198 0.91 14.63 23.39
CA ALA A 198 -0.01 15.30 22.49
C ALA A 198 0.63 16.48 21.74
N SER A 199 1.49 17.26 22.41
CA SER A 199 2.19 18.40 21.81
C SER A 199 3.13 17.96 20.71
N ARG A 200 4.01 16.99 20.98
CA ARG A 200 4.96 16.44 19.98
C ARG A 200 4.26 15.75 18.84
N THR A 201 3.15 15.04 19.13
CA THR A 201 2.30 14.40 18.10
C THR A 201 1.71 15.46 17.18
N GLY A 202 1.19 16.57 17.70
CA GLY A 202 0.72 17.70 16.92
C GLY A 202 1.82 18.33 16.05
N HIS A 203 3.04 18.49 16.61
CA HIS A 203 4.18 18.98 15.83
C HIS A 203 4.55 18.03 14.69
N LEU A 204 4.56 16.72 14.93
CA LEU A 204 4.81 15.72 13.88
C LEU A 204 3.77 15.74 12.77
N LEU A 205 2.48 15.84 13.12
CA LEU A 205 1.41 15.99 12.12
C LEU A 205 1.56 17.29 11.32
N SER A 206 2.08 18.36 11.94
CA SER A 206 2.38 19.61 11.23
C SER A 206 3.44 19.39 10.15
N TYR A 207 4.56 18.74 10.46
CA TYR A 207 5.55 18.40 9.45
C TYR A 207 5.00 17.50 8.35
N ALA A 208 4.24 16.48 8.69
CA ALA A 208 3.57 15.63 7.70
C ALA A 208 2.65 16.43 6.76
N GLY A 209 1.91 17.41 7.32
CA GLY A 209 1.09 18.32 6.51
C GLY A 209 1.90 19.15 5.51
N HIS A 210 3.06 19.66 5.90
CA HIS A 210 3.95 20.40 5.01
C HIS A 210 4.68 19.52 3.98
N GLU A 211 4.91 18.26 4.28
CA GLU A 211 5.53 17.28 3.39
C GLU A 211 4.53 16.61 2.45
N THR A 212 3.24 16.92 2.59
CA THR A 212 2.19 16.37 1.72
C THR A 212 2.50 16.67 0.25
N SER A 213 2.74 15.62 -0.52
CA SER A 213 3.18 15.71 -1.91
C SER A 213 2.88 14.42 -2.67
N GLY A 214 3.36 14.35 -3.91
CA GLY A 214 3.13 13.24 -4.82
C GLY A 214 2.10 13.60 -5.89
N LEU A 215 2.37 13.15 -7.11
CA LEU A 215 1.53 13.41 -8.29
C LEU A 215 1.01 12.11 -8.87
N SER A 216 -0.23 12.13 -9.36
CA SER A 216 -0.88 11.00 -10.03
C SER A 216 -0.27 10.66 -11.41
N CYS A 217 0.73 11.42 -11.88
CA CYS A 217 1.47 11.10 -13.11
C CYS A 217 2.22 9.75 -13.06
N TRP A 218 2.38 9.15 -11.88
CA TRP A 218 2.87 7.78 -11.71
C TRP A 218 2.09 6.75 -12.54
N MET A 219 0.85 7.06 -12.94
CA MET A 219 0.07 6.21 -13.84
C MET A 219 0.72 6.02 -15.22
N SER A 220 1.64 6.93 -15.61
CA SER A 220 2.45 6.83 -16.82
C SER A 220 3.78 6.10 -16.62
N ASP A 221 4.09 5.64 -15.39
CA ASP A 221 5.28 4.86 -15.11
C ASP A 221 5.24 3.53 -15.90
N SER A 222 6.32 3.23 -16.59
CA SER A 222 6.41 2.09 -17.51
C SER A 222 7.24 0.92 -16.97
N ASP A 223 7.98 1.12 -15.89
CA ASP A 223 8.91 0.15 -15.30
C ASP A 223 8.75 -0.03 -13.78
N HIS A 224 7.75 0.60 -13.19
CA HIS A 224 7.43 0.55 -11.75
C HIS A 224 8.50 1.17 -10.82
N VAL A 225 9.58 1.74 -11.35
CA VAL A 225 10.72 2.23 -10.55
C VAL A 225 10.35 3.49 -9.75
N GLN A 226 9.78 4.49 -10.43
CA GLN A 226 9.37 5.73 -9.75
C GLN A 226 8.19 5.47 -8.79
N LYS A 227 7.27 4.62 -9.21
CA LYS A 227 6.08 4.26 -8.43
C LYS A 227 6.45 3.65 -7.07
N ALA A 228 7.43 2.74 -7.03
CA ALA A 228 7.92 2.14 -5.79
C ALA A 228 8.44 3.18 -4.79
N PHE A 229 9.10 4.24 -5.27
CA PHE A 229 9.52 5.34 -4.40
C PHE A 229 8.33 6.19 -3.92
N VAL A 230 7.40 6.54 -4.82
CA VAL A 230 6.30 7.47 -4.52
C VAL A 230 5.29 6.87 -3.55
N PHE A 231 4.96 5.57 -3.67
CA PHE A 231 3.85 4.96 -2.92
C PHE A 231 4.15 4.74 -1.43
N GLY A 232 5.32 4.27 -1.08
CA GLY A 232 5.64 3.97 0.33
C GLY A 232 6.92 4.63 0.82
N ALA A 233 7.96 4.60 0.00
CA ALA A 233 9.32 4.94 0.42
C ALA A 233 9.49 6.42 0.79
N MET A 234 8.97 7.32 -0.03
CA MET A 234 8.98 8.76 0.21
C MET A 234 8.25 9.11 1.51
N ALA A 235 7.08 8.54 1.70
CA ALA A 235 6.24 8.74 2.88
C ALA A 235 6.92 8.21 4.15
N ALA A 236 7.43 6.98 4.15
CA ALA A 236 8.12 6.38 5.29
C ALA A 236 9.35 7.19 5.69
N LYS A 237 10.21 7.56 4.73
CA LYS A 237 11.39 8.37 4.99
C LYS A 237 11.02 9.72 5.60
N ASN A 238 10.10 10.45 5.00
CA ASN A 238 9.72 11.80 5.40
C ASN A 238 9.11 11.82 6.80
N ALA A 239 8.11 10.96 7.05
CA ALA A 239 7.49 10.87 8.37
C ALA A 239 8.50 10.54 9.49
N LEU A 240 9.40 9.57 9.25
CA LEU A 240 10.39 9.18 10.24
C LEU A 240 11.48 10.22 10.43
N PHE A 241 11.86 10.97 9.38
CA PHE A 241 12.78 12.10 9.51
C PHE A 241 12.15 13.24 10.30
N SER A 242 10.89 13.56 10.04
CA SER A 242 10.13 14.56 10.79
C SER A 242 9.94 14.17 12.27
N ALA A 243 9.76 12.87 12.54
CA ALA A 243 9.76 12.37 13.91
C ALA A 243 11.10 12.61 14.62
N LEU A 244 12.23 12.42 13.92
CA LEU A 244 13.55 12.72 14.45
C LEU A 244 13.70 14.22 14.81
N LEU A 245 13.17 15.13 13.98
CA LEU A 245 13.16 16.56 14.28
C LEU A 245 12.37 16.84 15.56
N CYS A 246 11.17 16.25 15.71
CA CYS A 246 10.35 16.43 16.91
C CYS A 246 10.98 15.82 18.17
N GLU A 247 11.72 14.71 18.06
CA GLU A 247 12.52 14.19 19.17
C GLU A 247 13.57 15.20 19.67
N GLN A 248 14.14 15.99 18.74
CA GLN A 248 15.14 17.04 19.05
C GLN A 248 14.48 18.36 19.46
N GLY A 249 13.18 18.40 19.68
CA GLY A 249 12.46 19.58 20.18
C GLY A 249 12.05 20.59 19.10
N TRP A 250 12.08 20.21 17.82
CA TRP A 250 11.54 21.06 16.76
C TRP A 250 10.02 21.13 16.86
N THR A 251 9.49 22.34 16.75
CA THR A 251 8.06 22.63 16.87
C THR A 251 7.43 22.87 15.50
N GLY A 252 6.15 22.51 15.35
CA GLY A 252 5.35 22.75 14.15
C GLY A 252 4.21 23.73 14.43
N CYS A 253 3.51 24.11 13.36
CA CYS A 253 2.28 24.93 13.45
C CYS A 253 1.16 24.14 14.10
N PRO A 254 0.38 24.73 15.01
CA PRO A 254 -0.88 24.14 15.47
C PRO A 254 -1.87 24.09 14.29
N GLU A 255 -2.87 23.22 14.39
CA GLU A 255 -4.01 23.15 13.47
C GLU A 255 -3.67 22.98 11.98
N VAL A 256 -2.53 22.33 11.67
CA VAL A 256 -2.05 22.13 10.29
C VAL A 256 -3.09 21.53 9.35
N ILE A 257 -3.99 20.69 9.87
CA ILE A 257 -4.95 19.97 9.03
C ILE A 257 -6.16 20.86 8.74
N SER A 258 -6.78 21.45 9.77
CA SER A 258 -8.07 22.15 9.69
C SER A 258 -7.99 23.67 9.68
N ALA A 259 -6.81 24.27 9.80
CA ALA A 259 -6.64 25.72 9.71
C ALA A 259 -7.11 26.30 8.38
N GLU A 260 -7.44 27.59 8.35
CA GLU A 260 -7.85 28.34 7.14
C GLU A 260 -6.87 28.19 5.96
N ARG A 261 -5.59 27.95 6.26
CA ARG A 261 -4.53 27.71 5.24
C ARG A 261 -3.86 26.37 5.46
N GLY A 262 -4.56 25.42 6.09
CA GLY A 262 -4.08 24.08 6.39
C GLY A 262 -4.32 23.09 5.23
N LEU A 263 -4.11 21.83 5.55
CA LEU A 263 -4.14 20.72 4.59
C LEU A 263 -5.51 20.59 3.88
N LEU A 264 -6.61 20.63 4.66
CA LEU A 264 -7.97 20.52 4.11
C LEU A 264 -8.32 21.70 3.19
N HIS A 265 -7.80 22.89 3.49
CA HIS A 265 -7.98 24.05 2.61
C HIS A 265 -7.19 23.93 1.32
N ALA A 266 -5.93 23.42 1.40
CA ALA A 266 -5.03 23.35 0.26
C ALA A 266 -5.36 22.18 -0.70
N TYR A 267 -5.76 21.04 -0.15
CA TYR A 267 -5.91 19.77 -0.89
C TYR A 267 -7.33 19.18 -0.81
N GLY A 268 -8.15 19.62 0.16
CA GLY A 268 -9.52 19.13 0.29
C GLY A 268 -10.40 19.62 -0.85
N THR A 269 -11.19 18.73 -1.39
CA THR A 269 -12.07 19.04 -2.53
C THR A 269 -13.45 19.55 -2.11
N GLY A 270 -13.74 19.53 -0.81
CA GLY A 270 -15.06 19.89 -0.26
C GLY A 270 -16.18 18.90 -0.60
N GLU A 271 -15.92 17.89 -1.42
CA GLU A 271 -16.92 16.91 -1.83
C GLU A 271 -16.63 15.54 -1.19
N GLY A 272 -17.60 15.00 -0.46
CA GLY A 272 -17.63 13.61 -0.01
C GLY A 272 -16.60 13.22 1.05
N GLY A 273 -15.94 14.20 1.66
CA GLY A 273 -14.94 13.94 2.70
C GLY A 273 -15.61 13.52 4.03
N ARG A 274 -15.07 12.47 4.66
CA ARG A 274 -15.46 12.09 6.02
C ARG A 274 -14.87 13.06 7.02
N SER A 275 -15.71 13.58 7.95
CA SER A 275 -15.21 14.51 8.98
C SER A 275 -14.15 13.86 9.86
N LEU A 276 -13.09 14.59 10.17
CA LEU A 276 -12.09 14.16 11.15
C LEU A 276 -12.65 14.13 12.59
N ASP A 277 -13.76 14.84 12.85
CA ASP A 277 -14.43 14.85 14.15
C ASP A 277 -15.30 13.61 14.39
N GLU A 278 -15.55 12.80 13.35
CA GLU A 278 -16.25 11.54 13.55
C GLU A 278 -15.39 10.57 14.38
N PRO A 279 -16.00 9.79 15.28
CA PRO A 279 -15.27 8.82 16.11
C PRO A 279 -14.41 7.89 15.28
N MET A 280 -13.16 7.70 15.71
CA MET A 280 -12.24 6.71 15.17
C MET A 280 -12.18 5.50 16.09
N ILE A 281 -12.11 4.32 15.50
CA ILE A 281 -11.99 3.04 16.21
C ILE A 281 -10.68 2.41 15.78
N LEU A 282 -9.81 2.10 16.74
CA LEU A 282 -8.51 1.50 16.47
C LEU A 282 -8.65 0.12 15.80
N GLY A 283 -8.01 -0.03 14.64
CA GLY A 283 -8.04 -1.21 13.81
C GLY A 283 -9.24 -1.30 12.86
N ASN A 284 -10.08 -0.27 12.78
CA ASN A 284 -11.21 -0.29 11.85
C ASN A 284 -10.76 -0.36 10.39
N GLU A 285 -9.81 0.45 9.99
CA GLU A 285 -9.43 0.55 8.58
C GLU A 285 -8.56 -0.63 8.13
N ILE A 286 -7.77 -1.23 9.02
CA ILE A 286 -7.05 -2.47 8.67
C ILE A 286 -8.01 -3.65 8.46
N LEU A 287 -9.12 -3.70 9.20
CA LEU A 287 -10.17 -4.70 8.97
C LEU A 287 -10.86 -4.53 7.60
N HIS A 288 -10.84 -3.32 7.04
CA HIS A 288 -11.39 -2.97 5.73
C HIS A 288 -10.34 -2.89 4.61
N SER A 289 -9.10 -3.30 4.90
CA SER A 289 -8.02 -3.40 3.91
C SER A 289 -8.00 -4.76 3.23
N ASP A 290 -7.57 -4.75 1.97
CA ASP A 290 -7.57 -5.88 1.06
C ASP A 290 -6.16 -6.43 0.85
N ILE A 291 -6.00 -7.74 0.84
CA ILE A 291 -4.76 -8.43 0.43
C ILE A 291 -4.99 -9.04 -0.94
N LYS A 292 -4.14 -8.74 -1.91
CA LYS A 292 -4.25 -9.29 -3.27
C LYS A 292 -3.93 -10.78 -3.26
N LYS A 293 -4.81 -11.59 -3.83
CA LYS A 293 -4.54 -13.02 -4.05
C LYS A 293 -3.47 -13.23 -5.11
N TRP A 294 -3.55 -12.48 -6.20
CA TRP A 294 -2.65 -12.53 -7.34
C TRP A 294 -1.65 -11.37 -7.27
N CYS A 295 -0.39 -11.63 -7.61
CA CYS A 295 0.69 -10.62 -7.63
C CYS A 295 0.61 -9.72 -8.88
N VAL A 296 -0.56 -9.10 -9.09
CA VAL A 296 -0.89 -8.30 -10.27
C VAL A 296 -1.76 -7.10 -9.89
N GLY A 297 -1.93 -6.16 -10.81
CA GLY A 297 -2.74 -4.96 -10.63
C GLY A 297 -4.16 -5.23 -10.12
N SER A 298 -4.65 -4.36 -9.25
CA SER A 298 -5.96 -4.52 -8.58
C SER A 298 -7.15 -4.74 -9.53
N PRO A 299 -7.28 -4.06 -10.68
CA PRO A 299 -8.43 -4.28 -11.57
C PRO A 299 -8.45 -5.67 -12.24
N ILE A 300 -7.33 -6.40 -12.19
CA ILE A 300 -7.19 -7.71 -12.83
C ILE A 300 -7.66 -8.85 -11.93
N GLN A 301 -7.65 -8.65 -10.62
CA GLN A 301 -7.94 -9.67 -9.61
C GLN A 301 -9.27 -10.41 -9.86
N ALA A 302 -10.36 -9.67 -10.09
CA ALA A 302 -11.70 -10.25 -10.32
C ALA A 302 -11.77 -11.09 -11.60
N CYS A 303 -11.02 -10.69 -12.62
CA CYS A 303 -10.97 -11.42 -13.90
C CYS A 303 -10.27 -12.76 -13.73
N LEU A 304 -9.17 -12.80 -12.97
CA LEU A 304 -8.45 -14.03 -12.67
C LEU A 304 -9.25 -14.97 -11.76
N ASP A 305 -9.94 -14.44 -10.74
CA ASP A 305 -10.85 -15.24 -9.91
C ASP A 305 -11.97 -15.87 -10.75
N SER A 306 -12.54 -15.10 -11.70
CA SER A 306 -13.56 -15.61 -12.61
C SER A 306 -13.03 -16.73 -13.53
N LEU A 307 -11.81 -16.54 -14.04
CA LEU A 307 -11.19 -17.52 -14.93
C LEU A 307 -10.78 -18.79 -14.16
N GLU A 308 -10.24 -18.63 -12.94
CA GLU A 308 -9.91 -19.74 -12.05
C GLU A 308 -11.13 -20.62 -11.75
N ALA A 309 -12.27 -19.97 -11.42
CA ALA A 309 -13.52 -20.70 -11.14
C ALA A 309 -14.01 -21.53 -12.34
N MET A 310 -13.76 -21.06 -13.56
CA MET A 310 -14.15 -21.79 -14.79
C MET A 310 -13.07 -22.75 -15.30
N LEU A 311 -11.84 -22.67 -14.78
CA LEU A 311 -10.67 -23.38 -15.31
C LEU A 311 -10.87 -24.90 -15.46
N PRO A 312 -11.54 -25.61 -14.52
CA PRO A 312 -11.81 -27.05 -14.68
C PRO A 312 -12.69 -27.39 -15.90
N SER A 313 -13.51 -26.43 -16.35
CA SER A 313 -14.42 -26.60 -17.49
C SER A 313 -13.85 -26.07 -18.80
N ILE A 314 -12.74 -25.33 -18.76
CA ILE A 314 -12.06 -24.83 -19.96
C ILE A 314 -11.11 -25.91 -20.49
N PRO A 315 -11.20 -26.27 -21.78
CA PRO A 315 -10.27 -27.23 -22.40
C PRO A 315 -8.80 -26.81 -22.21
N ALA A 316 -7.92 -27.80 -21.99
CA ALA A 316 -6.48 -27.56 -21.91
C ALA A 316 -5.87 -27.14 -23.25
N ASP A 317 -6.48 -27.58 -24.35
CA ASP A 317 -6.12 -27.14 -25.69
C ASP A 317 -6.71 -25.76 -25.96
N VAL A 318 -5.87 -24.74 -25.93
CA VAL A 318 -6.26 -23.33 -26.13
C VAL A 318 -6.82 -23.05 -27.54
N GLU A 319 -6.61 -23.95 -28.52
CA GLU A 319 -7.20 -23.82 -29.85
C GLU A 319 -8.72 -24.05 -29.84
N GLN A 320 -9.23 -24.69 -28.80
CA GLN A 320 -10.68 -24.83 -28.57
C GLN A 320 -11.33 -23.57 -27.98
N ILE A 321 -10.56 -22.55 -27.64
CA ILE A 321 -11.06 -21.24 -27.19
C ILE A 321 -11.20 -20.32 -28.40
N ARG A 322 -12.45 -19.98 -28.76
CA ARG A 322 -12.73 -19.05 -29.87
C ARG A 322 -12.50 -17.60 -29.48
N SER A 323 -13.03 -17.17 -28.34
CA SER A 323 -12.85 -15.82 -27.80
C SER A 323 -13.06 -15.79 -26.29
N VAL A 324 -12.54 -14.75 -25.64
CA VAL A 324 -12.79 -14.42 -24.23
C VAL A 324 -13.24 -12.97 -24.15
N ASP A 325 -14.43 -12.76 -23.58
CA ASP A 325 -14.99 -11.43 -23.37
C ASP A 325 -14.94 -11.11 -21.87
N VAL A 326 -14.37 -9.95 -21.52
CA VAL A 326 -14.10 -9.54 -20.14
C VAL A 326 -14.75 -8.21 -19.87
N GLU A 327 -15.82 -8.21 -19.07
CA GLU A 327 -16.45 -6.98 -18.59
C GLU A 327 -15.80 -6.56 -17.26
N ILE A 328 -15.29 -5.33 -17.23
CA ILE A 328 -14.75 -4.66 -16.04
C ILE A 328 -15.31 -3.25 -15.95
N GLN A 329 -15.11 -2.58 -14.83
CA GLN A 329 -15.52 -1.19 -14.64
C GLN A 329 -14.94 -0.29 -15.74
N ALA A 330 -15.77 0.57 -16.33
CA ALA A 330 -15.39 1.41 -17.47
C ALA A 330 -14.20 2.33 -17.15
N ASN A 331 -14.12 2.84 -15.92
CA ASN A 331 -13.04 3.70 -15.43
C ASN A 331 -11.74 2.96 -15.08
N GLU A 332 -11.69 1.62 -15.19
CA GLU A 332 -10.50 0.82 -14.92
C GLU A 332 -9.83 0.27 -16.19
N VAL A 333 -10.55 0.24 -17.32
CA VAL A 333 -10.03 -0.32 -18.59
C VAL A 333 -8.71 0.29 -18.99
N PHE A 334 -8.60 1.62 -18.98
CA PHE A 334 -7.37 2.33 -19.41
C PHE A 334 -6.14 2.01 -18.54
N ILE A 335 -6.36 1.53 -17.30
CA ILE A 335 -5.29 1.17 -16.38
C ILE A 335 -4.59 -0.11 -16.84
N VAL A 336 -5.33 -1.06 -17.40
CA VAL A 336 -4.89 -2.45 -17.63
C VAL A 336 -4.86 -2.88 -19.09
N GLU A 337 -5.45 -2.07 -19.99
CA GLU A 337 -5.52 -2.42 -21.41
C GLU A 337 -4.18 -2.23 -22.10
N ALA A 338 -3.73 -3.25 -22.82
CA ALA A 338 -2.57 -3.23 -23.70
C ALA A 338 -1.27 -2.68 -23.07
N ARG A 339 -1.09 -2.87 -21.75
CA ARG A 339 0.10 -2.37 -21.04
C ARG A 339 1.36 -3.10 -21.45
N ALA A 340 2.50 -2.40 -21.38
CA ALA A 340 3.82 -2.94 -21.67
C ALA A 340 4.38 -3.78 -20.50
N MET A 341 3.98 -3.48 -19.26
CA MET A 341 4.35 -4.29 -18.09
C MET A 341 3.44 -5.52 -18.00
N PRO A 342 3.98 -6.74 -17.87
CA PRO A 342 3.18 -7.96 -17.88
C PRO A 342 2.18 -8.04 -16.71
N ASN A 343 2.58 -7.69 -15.48
CA ASN A 343 1.78 -7.79 -14.25
C ASN A 343 0.62 -6.79 -14.14
N ILE A 344 0.50 -5.86 -15.09
CA ILE A 344 -0.66 -4.94 -15.20
C ILE A 344 -1.32 -5.00 -16.60
N SER A 345 -1.00 -5.98 -17.42
CA SER A 345 -1.59 -6.18 -18.75
C SER A 345 -2.65 -7.26 -18.70
N LEU A 346 -3.93 -6.86 -18.63
CA LEU A 346 -5.05 -7.78 -18.40
C LEU A 346 -5.14 -8.88 -19.45
N GLN A 347 -5.12 -8.52 -20.76
CA GLN A 347 -5.22 -9.52 -21.82
C GLN A 347 -4.04 -10.48 -21.82
N HIS A 348 -2.83 -10.01 -21.46
CA HIS A 348 -1.65 -10.85 -21.34
C HIS A 348 -1.81 -11.87 -20.20
N LEU A 349 -2.21 -11.42 -19.02
CA LEU A 349 -2.34 -12.28 -17.85
C LEU A 349 -3.42 -13.35 -18.00
N LEU A 350 -4.56 -12.99 -18.59
CA LEU A 350 -5.59 -14.00 -18.89
C LEU A 350 -5.12 -15.02 -19.94
N ALA A 351 -4.40 -14.56 -20.97
CA ALA A 351 -3.82 -15.45 -21.98
C ALA A 351 -2.79 -16.38 -21.36
N LEU A 352 -1.91 -15.84 -20.51
CA LEU A 352 -0.89 -16.59 -19.78
C LEU A 352 -1.55 -17.67 -18.91
N PHE A 353 -2.58 -17.29 -18.13
CA PHE A 353 -3.30 -18.23 -17.28
C PHE A 353 -4.02 -19.35 -18.06
N LEU A 354 -4.56 -19.05 -19.23
CA LEU A 354 -5.18 -20.06 -20.10
C LEU A 354 -4.16 -21.04 -20.69
N VAL A 355 -2.98 -20.53 -21.05
CA VAL A 355 -1.89 -21.34 -21.66
C VAL A 355 -1.20 -22.23 -20.62
N ASP A 356 -0.85 -21.67 -19.45
CA ASP A 356 -0.05 -22.34 -18.43
C ASP A 356 -0.91 -23.05 -17.39
N ARG A 357 -2.21 -22.70 -17.28
CA ARG A 357 -3.16 -23.21 -16.29
C ARG A 357 -2.87 -22.80 -14.84
N GLU A 358 -1.85 -21.96 -14.65
CA GLU A 358 -1.44 -21.38 -13.38
C GLU A 358 -0.78 -20.02 -13.61
N LEU A 359 -0.69 -19.22 -12.56
CA LEU A 359 0.11 -18.00 -12.52
C LEU A 359 1.02 -18.05 -11.29
N THR A 360 2.31 -17.92 -11.52
CA THR A 360 3.32 -17.80 -10.46
C THR A 360 3.87 -16.39 -10.42
N PHE A 361 4.55 -16.01 -9.33
CA PHE A 361 5.23 -14.72 -9.23
C PHE A 361 6.18 -14.51 -10.43
N ASP A 362 6.98 -15.51 -10.77
CA ASP A 362 7.93 -15.43 -11.89
C ASP A 362 7.21 -15.24 -13.23
N SER A 363 6.15 -16.03 -13.48
CA SER A 363 5.45 -15.97 -14.77
C SER A 363 4.75 -14.65 -15.03
N VAL A 364 4.21 -13.98 -13.99
CA VAL A 364 3.55 -12.68 -14.14
C VAL A 364 4.51 -11.51 -14.30
N HIS A 365 5.81 -11.70 -14.02
CA HIS A 365 6.87 -10.72 -14.21
C HIS A 365 7.76 -10.98 -15.42
N ASP A 366 7.61 -12.15 -16.07
CA ASP A 366 8.43 -12.51 -17.22
C ASP A 366 8.04 -11.73 -18.48
N VAL A 367 8.82 -10.69 -18.81
CA VAL A 367 8.64 -9.88 -20.03
C VAL A 367 8.78 -10.73 -21.30
N GLY A 368 9.59 -11.80 -21.26
CA GLY A 368 9.77 -12.71 -22.39
C GLY A 368 8.47 -13.43 -22.76
N ARG A 369 7.62 -13.76 -21.78
CA ARG A 369 6.30 -14.36 -22.02
C ARG A 369 5.33 -13.45 -22.78
N MET A 370 5.53 -12.12 -22.77
CA MET A 370 4.75 -11.20 -23.58
C MET A 370 5.01 -11.37 -25.10
N GLN A 371 6.09 -12.03 -25.48
CA GLN A 371 6.47 -12.36 -26.87
C GLN A 371 6.25 -13.85 -27.21
N ASP A 372 5.82 -14.67 -26.25
CA ASP A 372 5.51 -16.09 -26.50
C ASP A 372 4.38 -16.21 -27.52
N SER A 373 4.61 -16.98 -28.60
CA SER A 373 3.68 -17.11 -29.71
C SER A 373 2.31 -17.71 -29.32
N ARG A 374 2.30 -18.66 -28.35
CA ARG A 374 1.06 -19.28 -27.84
C ARG A 374 0.27 -18.27 -27.01
N VAL A 375 0.94 -17.53 -26.13
CA VAL A 375 0.31 -16.49 -25.32
C VAL A 375 -0.24 -15.39 -26.22
N LEU A 376 0.53 -14.93 -27.21
CA LEU A 376 0.09 -13.92 -28.18
C LEU A 376 -1.12 -14.38 -29.02
N ALA A 377 -1.18 -15.65 -29.40
CA ALA A 377 -2.32 -16.21 -30.14
C ALA A 377 -3.61 -16.16 -29.30
N VAL A 378 -3.55 -16.52 -28.02
CA VAL A 378 -4.69 -16.45 -27.11
C VAL A 378 -5.05 -14.99 -26.79
N ARG A 379 -4.03 -14.13 -26.51
CA ARG A 379 -4.21 -12.70 -26.20
C ARG A 379 -5.05 -11.97 -27.27
N LYS A 380 -4.85 -12.29 -28.55
CA LYS A 380 -5.62 -11.71 -29.67
C LYS A 380 -7.12 -12.06 -29.64
N ARG A 381 -7.51 -13.09 -28.90
CA ARG A 381 -8.89 -13.55 -28.75
C ARG A 381 -9.58 -12.94 -27.53
N ILE A 382 -8.89 -12.08 -26.74
CA ILE A 382 -9.40 -11.50 -25.51
C ILE A 382 -9.82 -10.05 -25.75
N SER A 383 -11.08 -9.76 -25.51
CA SER A 383 -11.67 -8.41 -25.64
C SER A 383 -12.08 -7.87 -24.29
N LEU A 384 -11.74 -6.60 -24.01
CA LEU A 384 -12.20 -5.88 -22.81
C LEU A 384 -13.48 -5.12 -23.16
N ILE A 385 -14.47 -5.20 -22.29
CA ILE A 385 -15.78 -4.55 -22.43
C ILE A 385 -15.94 -3.61 -21.23
N PRO A 386 -15.89 -2.27 -21.45
CA PRO A 386 -16.17 -1.30 -20.41
C PRO A 386 -17.62 -1.43 -19.93
N SER A 387 -17.84 -1.59 -18.62
CA SER A 387 -19.17 -1.69 -18.02
C SER A 387 -19.44 -0.54 -17.06
N ILE A 388 -20.41 0.30 -17.40
CA ILE A 388 -20.92 1.35 -16.51
C ILE A 388 -21.72 0.71 -15.36
N GLU A 389 -22.44 -0.38 -15.62
CA GLU A 389 -23.21 -1.10 -14.61
C GLU A 389 -22.31 -1.62 -13.47
N LEU A 390 -21.17 -2.25 -13.81
CA LEU A 390 -20.20 -2.70 -12.82
C LEU A 390 -19.54 -1.53 -12.08
N GLN A 391 -19.31 -0.41 -12.76
CA GLN A 391 -18.76 0.79 -12.15
C GLN A 391 -19.73 1.41 -11.12
N GLU A 392 -21.02 1.51 -11.45
CA GLU A 392 -22.07 2.04 -10.56
C GLU A 392 -22.33 1.12 -9.36
N ALA A 393 -22.26 -0.20 -9.58
CA ALA A 393 -22.38 -1.18 -8.50
C ALA A 393 -21.21 -1.12 -7.51
N GLY A 394 -20.06 -0.58 -7.90
CA GLY A 394 -18.86 -0.41 -7.09
C GLY A 394 -18.20 -1.74 -6.70
N GLY A 395 -17.13 -1.64 -5.92
CA GLY A 395 -16.31 -2.80 -5.54
C GLY A 395 -15.49 -3.33 -6.71
N ARG A 396 -14.58 -4.26 -6.42
CA ARG A 396 -13.78 -4.92 -7.46
C ARG A 396 -14.53 -6.14 -7.97
N GLN A 397 -15.02 -6.07 -9.19
CA GLN A 397 -15.79 -7.13 -9.80
C GLN A 397 -15.55 -7.25 -11.29
N ALA A 398 -15.80 -8.44 -11.86
CA ALA A 398 -15.69 -8.69 -13.29
C ALA A 398 -16.65 -9.81 -13.73
N ILE A 399 -17.04 -9.75 -15.01
CA ILE A 399 -17.75 -10.86 -15.68
C ILE A 399 -16.85 -11.36 -16.81
N VAL A 400 -16.51 -12.64 -16.80
CA VAL A 400 -15.72 -13.29 -17.85
C VAL A 400 -16.59 -14.29 -18.59
N ARG A 401 -16.54 -14.25 -19.93
CA ARG A 401 -17.16 -15.24 -20.83
C ARG A 401 -16.07 -15.90 -21.68
N VAL A 402 -16.02 -17.21 -21.68
CA VAL A 402 -15.14 -18.00 -22.54
C VAL A 402 -16.00 -18.71 -23.57
N ASN A 403 -15.88 -18.33 -24.84
CA ASN A 403 -16.60 -18.91 -25.96
C ASN A 403 -15.75 -20.02 -26.58
N LEU A 404 -16.23 -21.25 -26.56
CA LEU A 404 -15.55 -22.42 -27.09
C LEU A 404 -15.83 -22.65 -28.58
N ALA A 405 -14.98 -23.41 -29.24
CA ALA A 405 -15.09 -23.73 -30.66
C ALA A 405 -16.36 -24.61 -30.99
N ASP A 406 -16.81 -25.42 -30.05
CA ASP A 406 -18.02 -26.24 -30.15
C ASP A 406 -19.32 -25.43 -30.01
N GLY A 407 -19.24 -24.15 -29.72
CA GLY A 407 -20.36 -23.23 -29.54
C GLY A 407 -20.80 -23.07 -28.08
N GLN A 408 -20.23 -23.82 -27.14
CA GLN A 408 -20.50 -23.62 -25.71
C GLN A 408 -19.90 -22.26 -25.25
N THR A 409 -20.60 -21.57 -24.33
CA THR A 409 -20.13 -20.40 -23.64
C THR A 409 -20.13 -20.67 -22.14
N LEU A 410 -18.94 -20.58 -21.54
CA LEU A 410 -18.76 -20.56 -20.09
C LEU A 410 -18.83 -19.11 -19.61
N ARG A 411 -19.53 -18.85 -18.51
CA ARG A 411 -19.67 -17.49 -17.93
C ARG A 411 -19.53 -17.56 -16.43
N HIS A 412 -18.72 -16.67 -15.88
CA HIS A 412 -18.62 -16.46 -14.44
C HIS A 412 -18.63 -14.96 -14.11
N HIS A 413 -19.30 -14.61 -13.02
CA HIS A 413 -19.28 -13.28 -12.41
C HIS A 413 -18.62 -13.39 -11.04
N THR A 414 -17.53 -12.66 -10.84
CA THR A 414 -16.92 -12.45 -9.53
C THR A 414 -17.45 -11.13 -8.97
N PRO A 415 -18.46 -11.15 -8.09
CA PRO A 415 -19.04 -9.92 -7.53
C PRO A 415 -18.17 -9.34 -6.41
N CYS A 416 -17.26 -10.13 -5.86
CA CYS A 416 -16.40 -9.75 -4.76
C CYS A 416 -15.10 -10.55 -4.81
N VAL A 417 -14.01 -9.88 -5.11
CA VAL A 417 -12.66 -10.46 -5.27
C VAL A 417 -12.20 -11.15 -3.99
N ARG A 418 -11.56 -12.33 -4.15
CA ARG A 418 -10.87 -13.02 -3.07
C ARG A 418 -9.72 -12.18 -2.53
N GLY A 419 -9.67 -12.00 -1.20
CA GLY A 419 -8.70 -11.17 -0.49
C GLY A 419 -9.21 -9.78 -0.13
N THR A 420 -10.36 -9.33 -0.67
CA THR A 420 -11.01 -8.11 -0.19
C THR A 420 -11.59 -8.29 1.21
N TRP A 421 -11.82 -7.17 1.90
CA TRP A 421 -12.38 -7.21 3.26
C TRP A 421 -13.76 -7.91 3.35
N LYS A 422 -14.52 -7.94 2.25
CA LYS A 422 -15.82 -8.65 2.13
C LYS A 422 -15.67 -10.13 1.81
N ASN A 423 -14.55 -10.55 1.21
CA ASN A 423 -14.25 -11.93 0.83
C ASN A 423 -12.81 -12.28 1.23
N ARG A 424 -12.55 -12.25 2.54
CA ARG A 424 -11.21 -12.34 3.14
C ARG A 424 -10.54 -13.68 2.83
N MET A 425 -9.25 -13.64 2.51
CA MET A 425 -8.40 -14.82 2.52
C MET A 425 -8.24 -15.34 3.96
N SER A 426 -8.20 -16.65 4.11
CA SER A 426 -7.85 -17.30 5.36
C SER A 426 -6.36 -17.14 5.67
N ARG A 427 -5.95 -17.43 6.93
CA ARG A 427 -4.55 -17.49 7.31
C ARG A 427 -3.76 -18.45 6.41
N ASP A 428 -4.29 -19.62 6.12
CA ASP A 428 -3.62 -20.63 5.29
C ASP A 428 -3.40 -20.15 3.85
N GLU A 429 -4.35 -19.42 3.27
CA GLU A 429 -4.21 -18.85 1.93
C GLU A 429 -3.14 -17.74 1.90
N ILE A 430 -3.07 -16.91 2.93
CA ILE A 430 -2.05 -15.86 3.05
C ILE A 430 -0.68 -16.49 3.31
N ASP A 431 -0.61 -17.50 4.17
CA ASP A 431 0.62 -18.26 4.44
C ASP A 431 1.13 -18.93 3.16
N ALA A 432 0.26 -19.53 2.38
CA ALA A 432 0.61 -20.15 1.10
C ALA A 432 1.14 -19.13 0.08
N LYS A 433 0.47 -17.97 -0.06
CA LYS A 433 0.95 -16.85 -0.88
C LYS A 433 2.34 -16.39 -0.41
N ALA A 434 2.48 -16.06 0.86
CA ALA A 434 3.72 -15.57 1.44
C ALA A 434 4.85 -16.60 1.31
N PHE A 435 4.57 -17.88 1.54
CA PHE A 435 5.54 -18.95 1.38
C PHE A 435 6.03 -19.06 -0.07
N GLY A 436 5.11 -18.99 -1.05
CA GLY A 436 5.47 -19.01 -2.47
C GLY A 436 6.36 -17.83 -2.89
N LEU A 437 6.22 -16.67 -2.23
CA LEU A 437 7.05 -15.49 -2.50
C LEU A 437 8.42 -15.57 -1.82
N VAL A 438 8.51 -16.20 -0.65
CA VAL A 438 9.70 -16.17 0.21
C VAL A 438 10.61 -17.39 -0.01
N GLU A 439 10.04 -18.59 -0.24
CA GLU A 439 10.81 -19.84 -0.38
C GLU A 439 11.86 -19.79 -1.50
N PRO A 440 11.57 -19.25 -2.70
CA PRO A 440 12.56 -19.20 -3.78
C PRO A 440 13.85 -18.42 -3.41
N ILE A 441 13.73 -17.46 -2.49
CA ILE A 441 14.79 -16.54 -2.09
C ILE A 441 15.53 -17.01 -0.84
N LEU A 442 14.79 -17.39 0.19
CA LEU A 442 15.37 -17.76 1.48
C LEU A 442 15.63 -19.27 1.63
N GLY A 443 15.06 -20.08 0.77
CA GLY A 443 14.99 -21.52 0.93
C GLY A 443 13.94 -21.96 1.96
N ARG A 444 13.50 -23.21 1.86
CA ARG A 444 12.33 -23.75 2.55
C ARG A 444 12.37 -23.59 4.08
N SER A 445 13.50 -23.90 4.71
CA SER A 445 13.61 -23.84 6.20
C SER A 445 13.49 -22.42 6.71
N ARG A 446 14.31 -21.48 6.16
CA ARG A 446 14.31 -20.08 6.59
C ARG A 446 12.96 -19.40 6.30
N ALA A 447 12.33 -19.73 5.16
CA ALA A 447 11.01 -19.23 4.82
C ALA A 447 9.96 -19.67 5.86
N ARG A 448 9.99 -20.95 6.26
CA ARG A 448 9.05 -21.46 7.27
C ARG A 448 9.31 -20.84 8.64
N ASP A 449 10.56 -20.78 9.08
CA ASP A 449 10.95 -20.17 10.36
C ASP A 449 10.51 -18.68 10.43
N LEU A 450 10.66 -17.95 9.31
CA LEU A 450 10.21 -16.56 9.22
C LEU A 450 8.69 -16.45 9.37
N LEU A 451 7.93 -17.21 8.58
CA LEU A 451 6.46 -17.11 8.58
C LEU A 451 5.89 -17.57 9.94
N ASP A 452 6.38 -18.68 10.49
CA ASP A 452 5.95 -19.16 11.81
C ASP A 452 6.22 -18.15 12.94
N GLY A 453 7.29 -17.37 12.80
CA GLY A 453 7.61 -16.28 13.71
C GLY A 453 6.69 -15.07 13.52
N LEU A 454 6.46 -14.64 12.28
CA LEU A 454 5.57 -13.51 11.97
C LEU A 454 4.13 -13.77 12.41
N TRP A 455 3.65 -15.03 12.29
CA TRP A 455 2.32 -15.41 12.80
C TRP A 455 2.18 -15.34 14.33
N LYS A 456 3.28 -15.23 15.05
CA LYS A 456 3.32 -15.10 16.52
C LYS A 456 3.88 -13.74 16.96
N LEU A 457 4.01 -12.80 16.05
CA LEU A 457 4.72 -11.53 16.26
C LEU A 457 4.29 -10.83 17.57
N GLU A 458 3.00 -10.75 17.85
CA GLU A 458 2.45 -10.09 19.03
C GLU A 458 2.92 -10.67 20.37
N THR A 459 3.48 -11.87 20.33
CA THR A 459 4.01 -12.57 21.52
C THR A 459 5.53 -12.50 21.64
N LEU A 460 6.21 -11.95 20.64
CA LEU A 460 7.67 -11.92 20.59
C LEU A 460 8.23 -10.68 21.32
N SER A 461 9.24 -10.93 22.17
CA SER A 461 10.08 -9.83 22.68
C SER A 461 10.92 -9.21 21.57
N ASN A 462 11.47 -8.02 21.83
CA ASN A 462 12.32 -7.33 20.87
C ASN A 462 13.46 -8.22 20.33
N GLU A 463 14.22 -8.89 21.19
CA GLU A 463 15.34 -9.72 20.74
C GLU A 463 14.88 -10.86 19.81
N ARG A 464 13.70 -11.44 20.06
CA ARG A 464 13.17 -12.56 19.27
C ARG A 464 12.71 -12.14 17.91
N TRP A 465 11.98 -11.01 17.79
CA TRP A 465 11.53 -10.59 16.48
C TRP A 465 12.66 -9.94 15.65
N VAL A 466 13.63 -9.28 16.28
CA VAL A 466 14.85 -8.81 15.60
C VAL A 466 15.68 -9.98 15.09
N ALA A 467 15.78 -11.07 15.84
CA ALA A 467 16.41 -12.31 15.35
C ALA A 467 15.64 -12.89 14.15
N LEU A 468 14.31 -12.74 14.14
CA LEU A 468 13.46 -13.16 13.03
C LEU A 468 13.75 -12.32 11.75
N THR A 469 13.88 -10.98 11.88
CA THR A 469 14.27 -10.15 10.74
C THR A 469 15.65 -10.48 10.19
N GLY A 470 16.55 -10.99 11.02
CA GLY A 470 17.85 -11.51 10.61
C GLY A 470 17.78 -12.65 9.58
N LEU A 471 16.62 -13.30 9.40
CA LEU A 471 16.43 -14.33 8.39
C LEU A 471 16.40 -13.77 6.96
N PHE A 472 16.03 -12.51 6.79
CA PHE A 472 15.96 -11.85 5.47
C PHE A 472 16.84 -10.60 5.36
N THR A 473 17.40 -10.09 6.47
CA THR A 473 18.47 -9.08 6.47
C THR A 473 19.83 -9.80 6.50
N GLY A 474 20.76 -9.40 5.67
CA GLY A 474 22.05 -10.08 5.54
C GLY A 474 22.29 -10.58 4.14
N GLU A 475 23.42 -11.29 3.94
CA GLU A 475 23.68 -11.95 2.66
C GLU A 475 22.69 -13.09 2.43
N LEU A 476 21.95 -13.01 1.35
CA LEU A 476 21.05 -14.06 0.92
C LEU A 476 21.83 -15.21 0.25
N PRO A 477 21.30 -16.45 0.23
CA PRO A 477 21.91 -17.54 -0.50
C PRO A 477 22.19 -17.13 -1.97
N ARG A 478 23.41 -17.39 -2.46
CA ARG A 478 23.77 -17.10 -3.85
C ARG A 478 22.94 -17.99 -4.77
N GLY A 479 22.06 -17.39 -5.55
CA GLY A 479 21.19 -18.10 -6.50
C GLY A 479 19.95 -17.29 -6.91
N CYS A 480 19.79 -16.08 -6.41
CA CYS A 480 18.71 -15.16 -6.79
C CYS A 480 19.22 -14.13 -7.79
#